data_190fcf1397ddc71826880f6c8587cf38
#
_entry.id   190fcf1397ddc71826880f6c8587cf38
#
_cell.length_a   1.000
_cell.length_b   1.000
_cell.length_c   1.000
_cell.angle_alpha   90.00
_cell.angle_beta   90.00
_cell.angle_gamma   90.00
#
_symmetry.space_group_name_H-M   'P 1'
#
loop_
_entity.id
_entity.type
_entity.pdbx_description
1 polymer ?
#
loop_
_entity_poly.entity_id
_entity_poly.type
_entity_poly.pdbx_seq_one_letter_code
_entity_poly.pdbx_strand_id
1 'polypeptide(L)'
;MKAICWHGKGDVRCDTVPDAKIEAPTDVVIKITTTCICGSDLHLYDFYMPAMKPGDILGHENMGEVVAVGSQVTKFKKGDRIVVPFDIACGDCWFCKQQLYSCCDTTNRTAEAAKLAMGHAPAGLYGYSHLTGGYPGGQAEYLRVLHADFNALKIPEGMPDEQVIFLSDIFPTGYMAAENAQIEPGDTVAVWGCGPVGQFCIRSAWMFGAGRVIAIDRVPERLEMAQRGKAEIINFDDTKVYDRLMEMTKGRGPDRCIDAVGCEAHHTGAIDAVYDKAKTLVGLGTDRAHALREAIMCCRKAGTISIPGVYVGFPDKLPFGAAMNKGLTFKMGQTHVQAYGRKLLEMIEDGTIDPSFVVTHNLGLEEAPDAYKKFRDKEDGCIKVVLKP
;
A
#
# COMPACT_ATOMS: atom_id res chain seq x y z
N MET A 1 23.20 3.09 13.67
CA MET A 1 22.74 2.36 12.48
C MET A 1 22.57 3.28 11.29
N LYS A 2 22.71 2.76 10.06
CA LYS A 2 22.32 3.48 8.84
C LYS A 2 20.80 3.41 8.68
N ALA A 3 20.21 4.50 8.17
CA ALA A 3 18.79 4.59 7.89
C ALA A 3 18.48 5.60 6.79
N ILE A 4 17.41 5.39 6.05
CA ILE A 4 16.89 6.35 5.06
C ILE A 4 16.01 7.35 5.79
N CYS A 5 16.50 8.61 5.83
CA CYS A 5 15.85 9.70 6.53
C CYS A 5 15.28 10.72 5.56
N TRP A 6 14.07 11.19 5.84
CA TRP A 6 13.43 12.28 5.12
C TRP A 6 14.00 13.63 5.56
N HIS A 7 14.38 14.50 4.62
CA HIS A 7 14.90 15.84 4.89
C HIS A 7 14.08 16.98 4.28
N GLY A 8 13.11 16.62 3.44
CA GLY A 8 12.26 17.58 2.76
C GLY A 8 11.70 17.00 1.47
N LYS A 9 10.94 17.82 0.77
CA LYS A 9 10.36 17.42 -0.52
C LYS A 9 11.48 17.06 -1.52
N GLY A 10 11.42 15.81 -2.01
CA GLY A 10 12.39 15.28 -2.97
C GLY A 10 13.79 15.02 -2.39
N ASP A 11 13.91 15.00 -1.07
CA ASP A 11 15.20 14.84 -0.37
C ASP A 11 15.08 13.74 0.70
N VAL A 12 15.63 12.58 0.38
CA VAL A 12 15.86 11.47 1.31
C VAL A 12 17.34 11.11 1.27
N ARG A 13 17.89 10.76 2.42
CA ARG A 13 19.34 10.50 2.59
C ARG A 13 19.56 9.26 3.43
N CYS A 14 20.71 8.58 3.19
CA CYS A 14 21.16 7.51 4.07
C CYS A 14 22.03 8.13 5.18
N ASP A 15 21.43 8.28 6.36
CA ASP A 15 22.07 8.91 7.52
C ASP A 15 22.54 7.87 8.55
N THR A 16 23.45 8.27 9.43
CA THR A 16 23.79 7.53 10.65
C THR A 16 22.95 8.06 11.81
N VAL A 17 22.11 7.19 12.37
CA VAL A 17 21.20 7.50 13.47
C VAL A 17 21.42 6.56 14.66
N PRO A 18 20.89 6.85 15.86
CA PRO A 18 20.94 5.92 16.99
C PRO A 18 20.30 4.56 16.65
N ASP A 19 20.86 3.49 17.21
CA ASP A 19 20.31 2.14 17.02
C ASP A 19 18.94 1.98 17.67
N ALA A 20 18.10 1.16 17.05
CA ALA A 20 16.83 0.73 17.62
C ALA A 20 17.07 -0.08 18.92
N LYS A 21 16.23 0.11 19.91
CA LYS A 21 16.33 -0.58 21.22
C LYS A 21 14.96 -0.97 21.76
N ILE A 22 14.93 -1.93 22.69
CA ILE A 22 13.73 -2.26 23.48
C ILE A 22 13.35 -1.05 24.33
N GLU A 23 12.11 -0.59 24.23
CA GLU A 23 11.56 0.49 25.06
C GLU A 23 10.37 0.01 25.91
N ALA A 24 9.69 -1.04 25.46
CA ALA A 24 8.61 -1.67 26.23
C ALA A 24 8.86 -3.18 26.35
N PRO A 25 8.34 -3.82 27.43
CA PRO A 25 8.55 -5.26 27.63
C PRO A 25 7.91 -6.15 26.56
N THR A 26 7.02 -5.62 25.75
CA THR A 26 6.34 -6.32 24.62
C THR A 26 7.01 -6.14 23.27
N ASP A 27 8.14 -5.41 23.22
CA ASP A 27 8.85 -5.13 21.99
C ASP A 27 9.84 -6.23 21.63
N VAL A 28 10.15 -6.33 20.33
CA VAL A 28 11.41 -6.94 19.87
C VAL A 28 12.18 -5.93 19.04
N VAL A 29 13.49 -6.14 18.90
CA VAL A 29 14.31 -5.46 17.90
C VAL A 29 14.72 -6.50 16.87
N ILE A 30 14.53 -6.15 15.60
CA ILE A 30 15.01 -6.96 14.48
C ILE A 30 16.18 -6.28 13.78
N LYS A 31 17.14 -7.08 13.32
CA LYS A 31 18.07 -6.69 12.27
C LYS A 31 17.36 -6.86 10.96
N ILE A 32 17.15 -5.78 10.22
CA ILE A 32 16.46 -5.82 8.92
C ILE A 32 17.31 -6.65 7.95
N THR A 33 16.69 -7.62 7.31
CA THR A 33 17.28 -8.37 6.20
C THR A 33 16.77 -7.88 4.86
N THR A 34 15.54 -7.37 4.86
CA THR A 34 14.87 -6.88 3.65
C THR A 34 13.83 -5.84 4.03
N THR A 35 13.80 -4.74 3.29
CA THR A 35 12.74 -3.74 3.31
C THR A 35 12.45 -3.28 1.89
N CYS A 36 11.42 -2.44 1.68
CA CYS A 36 11.03 -2.02 0.32
C CYS A 36 10.77 -0.52 0.25
N ILE A 37 10.76 0.01 -0.97
CA ILE A 37 10.14 1.31 -1.29
C ILE A 37 8.72 1.03 -1.79
N CYS A 38 7.73 1.66 -1.15
CA CYS A 38 6.31 1.59 -1.51
C CYS A 38 5.85 2.85 -2.25
N GLY A 39 4.74 2.75 -3.00
CA GLY A 39 4.10 3.93 -3.61
C GLY A 39 3.70 4.99 -2.58
N SER A 40 3.28 4.58 -1.39
CA SER A 40 2.92 5.50 -0.30
C SER A 40 4.13 6.24 0.31
N ASP A 41 5.35 5.73 0.20
CA ASP A 41 6.57 6.48 0.56
C ASP A 41 6.77 7.69 -0.37
N LEU A 42 6.31 7.61 -1.62
CA LEU A 42 6.36 8.74 -2.56
C LEU A 42 5.44 9.88 -2.13
N HIS A 43 4.34 9.60 -1.40
CA HIS A 43 3.51 10.66 -0.82
C HIS A 43 4.30 11.51 0.20
N LEU A 44 5.21 10.90 0.94
CA LEU A 44 6.13 11.58 1.86
C LEU A 44 7.24 12.30 1.07
N TYR A 45 7.82 11.62 0.10
CA TYR A 45 8.90 12.14 -0.74
C TYR A 45 8.47 13.38 -1.53
N ASP A 46 7.28 13.37 -2.14
CA ASP A 46 6.72 14.50 -2.90
C ASP A 46 5.94 15.50 -2.02
N PHE A 47 5.90 15.26 -0.70
CA PHE A 47 5.22 16.12 0.28
C PHE A 47 3.71 16.26 0.07
N TYR A 48 3.03 15.19 -0.33
CA TYR A 48 1.57 15.15 -0.32
C TYR A 48 1.02 14.92 1.09
N MET A 49 1.72 14.12 1.91
CA MET A 49 1.37 13.87 3.30
C MET A 49 2.05 14.89 4.22
N PRO A 50 1.27 15.64 5.01
CA PRO A 50 1.82 16.62 5.95
C PRO A 50 2.40 15.97 7.21
N ALA A 51 2.99 16.82 8.09
CA ALA A 51 3.49 16.44 9.40
C ALA A 51 4.71 15.50 9.38
N MET A 52 5.57 15.64 8.38
CA MET A 52 6.92 15.08 8.37
C MET A 52 7.91 16.03 9.04
N LYS A 53 8.96 15.47 9.63
CA LYS A 53 10.08 16.21 10.23
C LYS A 53 11.41 15.74 9.64
N PRO A 54 12.37 16.65 9.37
CA PRO A 54 13.71 16.25 8.97
C PRO A 54 14.32 15.26 9.95
N GLY A 55 14.84 14.13 9.44
CA GLY A 55 15.36 13.03 10.22
C GLY A 55 14.38 11.89 10.50
N ASP A 56 13.10 12.00 10.09
CA ASP A 56 12.16 10.89 10.17
C ASP A 56 12.64 9.70 9.32
N ILE A 57 12.74 8.52 9.92
CA ILE A 57 13.17 7.28 9.25
C ILE A 57 12.00 6.69 8.49
N LEU A 58 12.17 6.47 7.18
CA LEU A 58 11.16 5.93 6.28
C LEU A 58 11.09 4.40 6.29
N GLY A 59 10.07 3.86 5.61
CA GLY A 59 9.91 2.43 5.32
C GLY A 59 8.95 1.71 6.24
N HIS A 60 7.89 1.19 5.64
CA HIS A 60 6.82 0.48 6.35
C HIS A 60 6.67 -0.99 5.92
N GLU A 61 7.38 -1.43 4.90
CA GLU A 61 7.44 -2.84 4.49
C GLU A 61 8.71 -3.48 5.04
N ASN A 62 8.61 -4.23 6.14
CA ASN A 62 9.78 -4.62 6.91
C ASN A 62 9.80 -6.10 7.26
N MET A 63 10.97 -6.72 7.16
CA MET A 63 11.26 -8.02 7.73
C MET A 63 12.71 -8.11 8.20
N GLY A 64 12.97 -9.06 9.09
CA GLY A 64 14.33 -9.29 9.57
C GLY A 64 14.41 -10.38 10.62
N GLU A 65 15.60 -10.51 11.19
CA GLU A 65 15.92 -11.46 12.25
C GLU A 65 15.83 -10.79 13.63
N VAL A 66 15.18 -11.43 14.59
CA VAL A 66 15.06 -10.96 15.98
C VAL A 66 16.42 -11.00 16.66
N VAL A 67 16.92 -9.83 17.09
CA VAL A 67 18.22 -9.70 17.80
C VAL A 67 18.07 -9.33 19.27
N ALA A 68 16.94 -8.73 19.67
CA ALA A 68 16.61 -8.46 21.06
C ALA A 68 15.13 -8.70 21.33
N VAL A 69 14.82 -9.15 22.56
CA VAL A 69 13.47 -9.57 22.95
C VAL A 69 13.13 -8.94 24.31
N GLY A 70 11.98 -8.28 24.39
CA GLY A 70 11.44 -7.73 25.62
C GLY A 70 10.96 -8.84 26.58
N SER A 71 10.92 -8.52 27.87
CA SER A 71 10.69 -9.52 28.94
C SER A 71 9.29 -10.15 28.94
N GLN A 72 8.31 -9.57 28.23
CA GLN A 72 6.94 -10.09 28.14
C GLN A 72 6.65 -10.72 26.75
N VAL A 73 7.60 -10.73 25.85
CA VAL A 73 7.45 -11.41 24.56
C VAL A 73 7.54 -12.93 24.78
N THR A 74 6.58 -13.65 24.23
CA THR A 74 6.43 -15.11 24.43
C THR A 74 6.51 -15.91 23.13
N LYS A 75 6.20 -15.30 21.98
CA LYS A 75 6.12 -15.99 20.69
C LYS A 75 7.44 -16.00 19.91
N PHE A 76 8.37 -15.11 20.28
CA PHE A 76 9.61 -14.93 19.51
C PHE A 76 10.86 -15.07 20.40
N LYS A 77 11.94 -15.54 19.78
CA LYS A 77 13.28 -15.62 20.35
C LYS A 77 14.30 -15.04 19.38
N LYS A 78 15.52 -14.77 19.86
CA LYS A 78 16.64 -14.37 18.99
C LYS A 78 16.87 -15.41 17.90
N GLY A 79 17.12 -14.96 16.68
CA GLY A 79 17.30 -15.77 15.49
C GLY A 79 15.98 -16.08 14.74
N ASP A 80 14.81 -15.81 15.29
CA ASP A 80 13.56 -15.96 14.55
C ASP A 80 13.47 -14.92 13.44
N ARG A 81 13.06 -15.33 12.23
CA ARG A 81 12.76 -14.43 11.12
C ARG A 81 11.30 -14.03 11.16
N ILE A 82 11.03 -12.75 11.07
CA ILE A 82 9.67 -12.20 11.13
C ILE A 82 9.43 -11.12 10.07
N VAL A 83 8.20 -11.11 9.55
CA VAL A 83 7.63 -10.00 8.77
C VAL A 83 6.81 -9.12 9.71
N VAL A 84 6.93 -7.80 9.52
CA VAL A 84 6.28 -6.80 10.37
C VAL A 84 5.24 -6.04 9.54
N PRO A 85 3.94 -6.12 9.87
CA PRO A 85 2.89 -5.31 9.27
C PRO A 85 3.20 -3.81 9.33
N PHE A 86 2.77 -3.05 8.34
CA PHE A 86 2.98 -1.61 8.32
C PHE A 86 2.19 -0.87 9.41
N ASP A 87 1.01 -1.38 9.78
CA ASP A 87 0.13 -0.85 10.81
C ASP A 87 0.40 -1.52 12.18
N ILE A 88 0.30 -0.72 13.22
CA ILE A 88 0.59 -1.16 14.60
C ILE A 88 -0.73 -1.35 15.32
N ALA A 89 -1.03 -2.58 15.70
CA ALA A 89 -2.23 -2.92 16.47
C ALA A 89 -1.88 -3.32 17.90
N CYS A 90 -2.73 -2.98 18.88
CA CYS A 90 -2.52 -3.37 20.28
C CYS A 90 -3.04 -4.77 20.62
N GLY A 91 -3.94 -5.32 19.81
CA GLY A 91 -4.58 -6.62 20.03
C GLY A 91 -5.73 -6.63 21.04
N ASP A 92 -5.98 -5.53 21.79
CA ASP A 92 -6.93 -5.55 22.92
C ASP A 92 -8.06 -4.50 22.85
N CYS A 93 -7.89 -3.38 22.15
CA CYS A 93 -8.95 -2.38 21.98
C CYS A 93 -10.16 -2.94 21.24
N TRP A 94 -11.28 -2.21 21.27
CA TRP A 94 -12.52 -2.64 20.62
C TRP A 94 -12.32 -2.96 19.14
N PHE A 95 -11.61 -2.11 18.39
CA PHE A 95 -11.34 -2.32 16.95
C PHE A 95 -10.49 -3.58 16.73
N CYS A 96 -9.44 -3.79 17.50
CA CYS A 96 -8.62 -5.00 17.38
C CYS A 96 -9.42 -6.28 17.66
N LYS A 97 -10.33 -6.27 18.64
CA LYS A 97 -11.25 -7.38 18.92
C LYS A 97 -12.26 -7.65 17.81
N GLN A 98 -12.54 -6.64 16.97
CA GLN A 98 -13.33 -6.78 15.73
C GLN A 98 -12.48 -7.08 14.48
N GLN A 99 -11.19 -7.33 14.64
CA GLN A 99 -10.23 -7.55 13.55
C GLN A 99 -10.04 -6.33 12.61
N LEU A 100 -10.36 -5.13 13.09
CA LEU A 100 -10.21 -3.86 12.39
C LEU A 100 -8.89 -3.19 12.81
N TYR A 101 -7.77 -3.84 12.55
CA TYR A 101 -6.47 -3.55 13.13
C TYR A 101 -5.93 -2.17 12.74
N SER A 102 -6.08 -1.76 11.49
CA SER A 102 -5.67 -0.43 11.01
C SER A 102 -6.47 0.73 11.62
N CYS A 103 -7.53 0.41 12.37
CA CYS A 103 -8.34 1.35 13.15
C CYS A 103 -8.01 1.30 14.64
N CYS A 104 -6.88 0.75 15.07
CA CYS A 104 -6.53 0.62 16.47
C CYS A 104 -6.52 1.99 17.18
N ASP A 105 -7.26 2.10 18.30
CA ASP A 105 -7.43 3.36 19.05
C ASP A 105 -6.21 3.74 19.90
N THR A 106 -5.31 2.80 20.21
CA THR A 106 -4.32 2.99 21.27
C THR A 106 -2.89 3.16 20.78
N THR A 107 -2.61 2.82 19.52
CA THR A 107 -1.23 2.80 19.04
C THR A 107 -0.76 4.10 18.40
N ASN A 108 -1.67 4.99 18.04
CA ASN A 108 -1.28 6.31 17.51
C ASN A 108 -0.93 7.27 18.67
N ARG A 109 0.36 7.46 18.93
CA ARG A 109 0.85 8.34 20.01
C ARG A 109 0.64 9.83 19.76
N THR A 110 0.20 10.22 18.55
CA THR A 110 -0.16 11.58 18.17
C THR A 110 -1.65 11.69 17.82
N ALA A 111 -2.49 10.86 18.42
CA ALA A 111 -3.91 10.73 18.15
C ALA A 111 -4.67 12.07 18.18
N GLU A 112 -4.34 12.98 19.09
CA GLU A 112 -5.04 14.27 19.21
C GLU A 112 -4.78 15.18 17.98
N ALA A 113 -3.55 15.18 17.44
CA ALA A 113 -3.24 15.91 16.23
C ALA A 113 -3.94 15.29 15.00
N ALA A 114 -4.00 13.97 14.94
CA ALA A 114 -4.72 13.25 13.89
C ALA A 114 -6.23 13.52 13.94
N LYS A 115 -6.84 13.51 15.12
CA LYS A 115 -8.27 13.84 15.31
C LYS A 115 -8.59 15.27 14.87
N LEU A 116 -7.71 16.22 15.15
CA LEU A 116 -7.90 17.61 14.71
C LEU A 116 -7.86 17.72 13.18
N ALA A 117 -6.98 16.98 12.52
CA ALA A 117 -6.79 17.04 11.07
C ALA A 117 -7.82 16.21 10.28
N MET A 118 -8.23 15.04 10.80
CA MET A 118 -9.00 14.04 10.06
C MET A 118 -10.34 13.66 10.74
N GLY A 119 -10.66 14.25 11.88
CA GLY A 119 -11.86 13.91 12.67
C GLY A 119 -11.74 12.62 13.48
N HIS A 120 -10.70 11.83 13.30
CA HIS A 120 -10.38 10.59 14.02
C HIS A 120 -8.88 10.31 13.98
N ALA A 121 -8.41 9.36 14.81
CA ALA A 121 -7.04 8.86 14.74
C ALA A 121 -7.02 7.46 14.13
N PRO A 122 -6.23 7.20 13.08
CA PRO A 122 -5.94 5.84 12.63
C PRO A 122 -4.95 5.17 13.58
N ALA A 123 -4.67 3.88 13.38
CA ALA A 123 -3.59 3.17 14.06
C ALA A 123 -2.22 3.85 13.82
N GLY A 124 -1.25 3.53 14.67
CA GLY A 124 0.15 3.89 14.42
C GLY A 124 0.69 3.18 13.17
N LEU A 125 1.52 3.86 12.39
CA LEU A 125 2.21 3.29 11.22
C LEU A 125 3.73 3.43 11.38
N TYR A 126 4.47 2.42 10.94
CA TYR A 126 5.92 2.53 10.83
C TYR A 126 6.32 3.41 9.64
N GLY A 127 7.39 4.19 9.80
CA GLY A 127 8.02 4.93 8.71
C GLY A 127 7.10 5.87 7.92
N TYR A 128 6.08 6.42 8.58
CA TYR A 128 5.11 7.31 7.98
C TYR A 128 4.95 8.60 8.79
N SER A 129 3.98 9.45 8.45
CA SER A 129 3.89 10.79 9.02
C SER A 129 3.52 10.82 10.50
N HIS A 130 3.76 11.96 11.16
CA HIS A 130 3.34 12.17 12.55
C HIS A 130 1.82 12.19 12.75
N LEU A 131 0.99 12.25 11.71
CA LEU A 131 -0.46 12.01 11.84
C LEU A 131 -0.80 10.54 12.14
N THR A 132 0.14 9.64 11.88
CA THR A 132 0.03 8.20 12.16
C THR A 132 1.01 7.74 13.25
N GLY A 133 1.38 8.65 14.15
CA GLY A 133 2.23 8.37 15.31
C GLY A 133 3.71 8.69 15.13
N GLY A 134 4.22 8.91 13.91
CA GLY A 134 5.63 9.25 13.66
C GLY A 134 6.61 8.21 14.20
N TYR A 135 6.30 6.93 14.03
CA TYR A 135 7.20 5.83 14.41
C TYR A 135 8.32 5.69 13.37
N PRO A 136 9.56 5.43 13.81
CA PRO A 136 10.65 5.09 12.89
C PRO A 136 10.27 3.92 11.99
N GLY A 137 10.67 4.00 10.73
CA GLY A 137 10.52 2.92 9.76
C GLY A 137 11.69 1.95 9.72
N GLY A 138 11.61 0.97 8.84
CA GLY A 138 12.63 -0.06 8.70
C GLY A 138 13.41 0.01 7.38
N GLN A 139 13.38 1.14 6.64
CA GLN A 139 14.45 1.40 5.68
C GLN A 139 15.73 1.79 6.46
N ALA A 140 16.20 0.85 7.27
CA ALA A 140 17.27 0.99 8.25
C ALA A 140 17.91 -0.37 8.55
N GLU A 141 19.06 -0.41 9.23
CA GLU A 141 19.69 -1.67 9.64
C GLU A 141 18.92 -2.40 10.76
N TYR A 142 18.21 -1.66 11.61
CA TYR A 142 17.44 -2.23 12.72
C TYR A 142 16.08 -1.53 12.87
N LEU A 143 15.07 -2.29 13.33
CA LEU A 143 13.74 -1.79 13.64
C LEU A 143 13.29 -2.30 15.00
N ARG A 144 12.71 -1.42 15.81
CA ARG A 144 11.94 -1.78 16.99
C ARG A 144 10.52 -2.15 16.58
N VAL A 145 10.07 -3.34 16.92
CA VAL A 145 8.73 -3.85 16.63
C VAL A 145 7.89 -3.78 17.90
N LEU A 146 6.85 -2.96 17.89
CA LEU A 146 5.93 -2.77 19.01
C LEU A 146 4.91 -3.92 19.08
N HIS A 147 4.52 -4.31 20.31
CA HIS A 147 3.54 -5.37 20.55
C HIS A 147 3.83 -6.62 19.69
N ALA A 148 5.08 -7.08 19.73
CA ALA A 148 5.63 -8.05 18.78
C ALA A 148 4.79 -9.34 18.68
N ASP A 149 4.36 -9.89 19.81
CA ASP A 149 3.54 -11.12 19.86
C ASP A 149 2.21 -10.99 19.09
N PHE A 150 1.74 -9.77 18.86
CA PHE A 150 0.53 -9.52 18.11
C PHE A 150 0.81 -9.11 16.65
N ASN A 151 1.77 -8.20 16.44
CA ASN A 151 1.99 -7.59 15.13
C ASN A 151 2.90 -8.40 14.22
N ALA A 152 3.83 -9.21 14.74
CA ALA A 152 4.80 -9.89 13.89
C ALA A 152 4.31 -11.27 13.43
N LEU A 153 4.64 -11.61 12.19
CA LEU A 153 4.40 -12.92 11.60
C LEU A 153 5.73 -13.67 11.50
N LYS A 154 5.83 -14.82 12.17
CA LYS A 154 7.00 -15.69 12.08
C LYS A 154 7.05 -16.38 10.72
N ILE A 155 8.20 -16.34 10.07
CA ILE A 155 8.43 -16.95 8.77
C ILE A 155 9.15 -18.29 8.95
N PRO A 156 8.69 -19.36 8.29
CA PRO A 156 9.36 -20.64 8.26
C PRO A 156 10.79 -20.54 7.72
N GLU A 157 11.65 -21.46 8.19
CA GLU A 157 13.02 -21.58 7.68
C GLU A 157 13.02 -21.93 6.19
N GLY A 158 14.01 -21.41 5.46
CA GLY A 158 14.23 -21.74 4.04
C GLY A 158 13.41 -20.94 3.02
N MET A 159 12.41 -20.14 3.44
CA MET A 159 11.69 -19.27 2.52
C MET A 159 12.54 -18.02 2.18
N PRO A 160 12.73 -17.69 0.89
CA PRO A 160 13.41 -16.46 0.48
C PRO A 160 12.68 -15.21 0.97
N ASP A 161 13.43 -14.17 1.35
CA ASP A 161 12.86 -12.91 1.85
C ASP A 161 11.94 -12.27 0.82
N GLU A 162 12.31 -12.29 -0.46
CA GLU A 162 11.56 -11.70 -1.57
C GLU A 162 10.19 -12.36 -1.81
N GLN A 163 9.97 -13.57 -1.32
CA GLN A 163 8.66 -14.24 -1.38
C GLN A 163 7.73 -13.79 -0.26
N VAL A 164 8.25 -13.38 0.89
CA VAL A 164 7.46 -13.17 2.11
C VAL A 164 7.41 -11.71 2.58
N ILE A 165 8.36 -10.86 2.17
CA ILE A 165 8.39 -9.45 2.58
C ILE A 165 7.08 -8.70 2.29
N PHE A 166 6.40 -9.04 1.20
CA PHE A 166 5.17 -8.38 0.77
C PHE A 166 3.95 -8.72 1.64
N LEU A 167 4.07 -9.67 2.57
CA LEU A 167 3.09 -9.91 3.63
C LEU A 167 3.03 -8.76 4.63
N SER A 168 4.01 -7.87 4.63
CA SER A 168 4.02 -6.66 5.47
C SER A 168 3.01 -5.60 5.04
N ASP A 169 2.63 -5.56 3.73
CA ASP A 169 1.76 -4.53 3.16
C ASP A 169 1.06 -4.96 1.87
N ILE A 170 1.77 -4.90 0.72
CA ILE A 170 1.13 -4.81 -0.60
C ILE A 170 0.38 -6.08 -1.02
N PHE A 171 0.76 -7.26 -0.55
CA PHE A 171 0.00 -8.47 -0.83
C PHE A 171 -1.31 -8.52 -0.02
N PRO A 172 -1.31 -8.36 1.32
CA PRO A 172 -2.54 -8.17 2.09
C PRO A 172 -3.43 -7.04 1.54
N THR A 173 -2.83 -5.94 1.11
CA THR A 173 -3.56 -4.78 0.55
C THR A 173 -4.27 -5.13 -0.75
N GLY A 174 -3.60 -5.80 -1.68
CA GLY A 174 -4.22 -6.27 -2.91
C GLY A 174 -5.28 -7.36 -2.68
N TYR A 175 -5.04 -8.23 -1.68
CA TYR A 175 -6.01 -9.27 -1.30
C TYR A 175 -7.27 -8.68 -0.67
N MET A 176 -7.13 -7.80 0.32
CA MET A 176 -8.26 -7.08 0.93
C MET A 176 -9.02 -6.24 -0.10
N ALA A 177 -8.31 -5.64 -1.06
CA ALA A 177 -8.96 -4.89 -2.13
C ALA A 177 -9.89 -5.76 -2.98
N ALA A 178 -9.46 -6.97 -3.33
CA ALA A 178 -10.29 -7.93 -4.07
C ALA A 178 -11.47 -8.45 -3.22
N GLU A 179 -11.24 -8.72 -1.94
CA GLU A 179 -12.31 -9.08 -0.99
C GLU A 179 -13.34 -7.95 -0.83
N ASN A 180 -12.87 -6.71 -0.66
CA ASN A 180 -13.74 -5.53 -0.57
C ASN A 180 -14.52 -5.26 -1.86
N ALA A 181 -13.99 -5.62 -3.01
CA ALA A 181 -14.72 -5.57 -4.28
C ALA A 181 -15.89 -6.56 -4.32
N GLN A 182 -15.97 -7.53 -3.39
CA GLN A 182 -17.03 -8.54 -3.33
C GLN A 182 -17.15 -9.32 -4.65
N ILE A 183 -16.02 -9.77 -5.16
CA ILE A 183 -15.95 -10.50 -6.43
C ILE A 183 -16.70 -11.81 -6.31
N GLU A 184 -17.58 -12.06 -7.29
CA GLU A 184 -18.32 -13.31 -7.44
C GLU A 184 -17.75 -14.12 -8.62
N PRO A 185 -17.90 -15.47 -8.62
CA PRO A 185 -17.43 -16.29 -9.73
C PRO A 185 -18.00 -15.83 -11.08
N GLY A 186 -17.11 -15.57 -12.02
CA GLY A 186 -17.46 -15.10 -13.37
C GLY A 186 -17.54 -13.59 -13.55
N ASP A 187 -17.38 -12.79 -12.48
CA ASP A 187 -17.38 -11.31 -12.58
C ASP A 187 -16.27 -10.77 -13.49
N THR A 188 -16.58 -9.68 -14.15
CA THR A 188 -15.59 -8.83 -14.81
C THR A 188 -15.08 -7.78 -13.82
N VAL A 189 -13.78 -7.82 -13.52
CA VAL A 189 -13.10 -6.91 -12.60
C VAL A 189 -12.21 -5.95 -13.40
N ALA A 190 -12.37 -4.64 -13.18
CA ALA A 190 -11.48 -3.64 -13.75
C ALA A 190 -10.60 -3.02 -12.63
N VAL A 191 -9.27 -2.97 -12.86
CA VAL A 191 -8.29 -2.47 -11.90
C VAL A 191 -7.59 -1.25 -12.52
N TRP A 192 -7.77 -0.09 -11.90
CA TRP A 192 -7.03 1.13 -12.23
C TRP A 192 -5.73 1.19 -11.43
N GLY A 193 -4.62 1.37 -12.15
CA GLY A 193 -3.28 1.34 -11.60
C GLY A 193 -2.70 -0.07 -11.53
N CYS A 194 -1.62 -0.29 -12.28
CA CYS A 194 -0.87 -1.55 -12.31
C CYS A 194 0.48 -1.43 -11.59
N GLY A 195 0.57 -0.54 -10.59
CA GLY A 195 1.67 -0.50 -9.64
C GLY A 195 1.71 -1.74 -8.75
N PRO A 196 2.64 -1.82 -7.77
CA PRO A 196 2.80 -3.02 -6.94
C PRO A 196 1.49 -3.52 -6.31
N VAL A 197 0.69 -2.64 -5.68
CA VAL A 197 -0.62 -2.99 -5.13
C VAL A 197 -1.57 -3.49 -6.23
N GLY A 198 -1.66 -2.79 -7.36
CA GLY A 198 -2.52 -3.18 -8.48
C GLY A 198 -2.16 -4.54 -9.05
N GLN A 199 -0.87 -4.91 -9.09
CA GLN A 199 -0.42 -6.23 -9.49
C GLN A 199 -0.95 -7.33 -8.56
N PHE A 200 -0.98 -7.07 -7.24
CA PHE A 200 -1.59 -8.00 -6.28
C PHE A 200 -3.13 -7.98 -6.34
N CYS A 201 -3.78 -6.83 -6.63
CA CYS A 201 -5.22 -6.79 -6.89
C CYS A 201 -5.61 -7.68 -8.06
N ILE A 202 -4.85 -7.65 -9.17
CA ILE A 202 -5.10 -8.49 -10.36
C ILE A 202 -5.03 -9.97 -10.01
N ARG A 203 -3.98 -10.40 -9.30
CA ARG A 203 -3.81 -11.81 -8.92
C ARG A 203 -4.86 -12.26 -7.91
N SER A 204 -5.15 -11.41 -6.95
CA SER A 204 -6.20 -11.68 -5.96
C SER A 204 -7.60 -11.75 -6.59
N ALA A 205 -7.89 -10.93 -7.61
CA ALA A 205 -9.16 -11.02 -8.31
C ALA A 205 -9.38 -12.43 -8.92
N TRP A 206 -8.34 -13.04 -9.49
CA TRP A 206 -8.42 -14.43 -9.95
C TRP A 206 -8.64 -15.43 -8.81
N MET A 207 -7.99 -15.22 -7.66
CA MET A 207 -8.18 -16.09 -6.47
C MET A 207 -9.62 -16.05 -5.94
N PHE A 208 -10.30 -14.90 -6.10
CA PHE A 208 -11.72 -14.76 -5.74
C PHE A 208 -12.68 -15.23 -6.85
N GLY A 209 -12.18 -15.77 -7.96
CA GLY A 209 -13.01 -16.38 -9.00
C GLY A 209 -13.49 -15.42 -10.09
N ALA A 210 -12.81 -14.28 -10.28
CA ALA A 210 -13.11 -13.41 -11.42
C ALA A 210 -13.09 -14.21 -12.73
N GLY A 211 -14.09 -14.01 -13.58
CA GLY A 211 -14.12 -14.61 -14.92
C GLY A 211 -13.29 -13.82 -15.92
N ARG A 212 -13.03 -12.54 -15.62
CA ARG A 212 -12.26 -11.62 -16.45
C ARG A 212 -11.63 -10.53 -15.60
N VAL A 213 -10.36 -10.21 -15.84
CA VAL A 213 -9.66 -9.09 -15.19
C VAL A 213 -9.11 -8.16 -16.26
N ILE A 214 -9.42 -6.86 -16.13
CA ILE A 214 -8.99 -5.81 -17.05
C ILE A 214 -8.13 -4.83 -16.25
N ALA A 215 -6.88 -4.67 -16.64
CA ALA A 215 -5.89 -3.83 -16.00
C ALA A 215 -5.67 -2.53 -16.79
N ILE A 216 -5.70 -1.39 -16.11
CA ILE A 216 -5.68 -0.06 -16.71
C ILE A 216 -4.50 0.72 -16.16
N ASP A 217 -3.54 1.07 -17.03
CA ASP A 217 -2.36 1.89 -16.71
C ASP A 217 -1.87 2.57 -18.00
N ARG A 218 -0.76 3.30 -17.90
CA ARG A 218 -0.05 3.88 -19.05
C ARG A 218 1.39 3.40 -19.17
N VAL A 219 1.94 2.85 -18.08
CA VAL A 219 3.35 2.42 -18.01
C VAL A 219 3.48 1.04 -18.67
N PRO A 220 4.23 0.92 -19.78
CA PRO A 220 4.30 -0.32 -20.56
C PRO A 220 4.72 -1.53 -19.72
N GLU A 221 5.75 -1.39 -18.89
CA GLU A 221 6.29 -2.48 -18.06
C GLU A 221 5.28 -2.97 -17.02
N ARG A 222 4.46 -2.05 -16.47
CA ARG A 222 3.38 -2.39 -15.54
C ARG A 222 2.25 -3.14 -16.25
N LEU A 223 1.90 -2.72 -17.46
CA LEU A 223 0.90 -3.39 -18.30
C LEU A 223 1.38 -4.78 -18.72
N GLU A 224 2.66 -4.93 -19.10
CA GLU A 224 3.25 -6.24 -19.41
C GLU A 224 3.21 -7.18 -18.21
N MET A 225 3.55 -6.69 -17.01
CA MET A 225 3.44 -7.49 -15.77
C MET A 225 1.98 -7.88 -15.46
N ALA A 226 1.02 -7.00 -15.75
CA ALA A 226 -0.41 -7.31 -15.63
C ALA A 226 -0.85 -8.40 -16.62
N GLN A 227 -0.37 -8.37 -17.86
CA GLN A 227 -0.61 -9.43 -18.86
C GLN A 227 -0.02 -10.78 -18.43
N ARG A 228 1.20 -10.79 -17.85
CA ARG A 228 1.77 -12.00 -17.23
C ARG A 228 0.88 -12.52 -16.09
N GLY A 229 0.15 -11.62 -15.40
CA GLY A 229 -0.91 -11.94 -14.44
C GLY A 229 -2.25 -12.31 -15.07
N LYS A 230 -2.28 -12.59 -16.40
CA LYS A 230 -3.46 -12.99 -17.18
C LYS A 230 -4.55 -11.91 -17.27
N ALA A 231 -4.25 -10.64 -17.01
CA ALA A 231 -5.20 -9.56 -17.23
C ALA A 231 -5.20 -9.12 -18.71
N GLU A 232 -6.37 -8.74 -19.20
CA GLU A 232 -6.47 -7.92 -20.41
C GLU A 232 -6.03 -6.48 -20.05
N ILE A 233 -5.41 -5.78 -20.97
CA ILE A 233 -4.88 -4.45 -20.68
C ILE A 233 -5.58 -3.34 -21.46
N ILE A 234 -5.63 -2.17 -20.82
CA ILE A 234 -5.99 -0.90 -21.45
C ILE A 234 -4.89 0.10 -21.13
N ASN A 235 -4.21 0.59 -22.17
CA ASN A 235 -3.36 1.77 -22.05
C ASN A 235 -4.23 3.01 -22.24
N PHE A 236 -4.35 3.84 -21.21
CA PHE A 236 -5.23 5.01 -21.25
C PHE A 236 -4.65 6.19 -22.06
N ASP A 237 -3.39 6.12 -22.48
CA ASP A 237 -2.82 7.08 -23.45
C ASP A 237 -3.28 6.78 -24.88
N ASP A 238 -3.62 5.51 -25.18
CA ASP A 238 -3.99 5.08 -26.53
C ASP A 238 -5.51 5.14 -26.78
N THR A 239 -6.33 5.05 -25.72
CA THR A 239 -7.79 4.98 -25.87
C THR A 239 -8.51 5.55 -24.65
N LYS A 240 -9.76 5.99 -24.87
CA LYS A 240 -10.63 6.38 -23.76
C LYS A 240 -11.09 5.13 -22.99
N VAL A 241 -10.73 5.05 -21.73
CA VAL A 241 -11.02 3.89 -20.87
C VAL A 241 -12.51 3.58 -20.83
N TYR A 242 -13.38 4.59 -20.68
CA TYR A 242 -14.82 4.41 -20.64
C TYR A 242 -15.32 3.70 -21.91
N ASP A 243 -14.99 4.22 -23.11
CA ASP A 243 -15.45 3.68 -24.38
C ASP A 243 -14.96 2.23 -24.55
N ARG A 244 -13.71 1.97 -24.22
CA ARG A 244 -13.10 0.64 -24.30
C ARG A 244 -13.73 -0.36 -23.32
N LEU A 245 -13.98 0.04 -22.08
CA LEU A 245 -14.66 -0.83 -21.11
C LEU A 245 -16.10 -1.13 -21.52
N MET A 246 -16.83 -0.13 -22.04
CA MET A 246 -18.19 -0.36 -22.56
C MET A 246 -18.18 -1.33 -23.73
N GLU A 247 -17.26 -1.19 -24.68
CA GLU A 247 -17.08 -2.15 -25.78
C GLU A 247 -16.82 -3.57 -25.25
N MET A 248 -15.82 -3.72 -24.37
CA MET A 248 -15.39 -4.99 -23.81
C MET A 248 -16.49 -5.69 -22.97
N THR A 249 -17.43 -4.93 -22.41
CA THR A 249 -18.52 -5.42 -21.56
C THR A 249 -19.90 -5.32 -22.22
N LYS A 250 -19.96 -5.10 -23.53
CA LYS A 250 -21.22 -4.99 -24.32
C LYS A 250 -22.17 -3.92 -23.76
N GLY A 251 -21.62 -2.77 -23.34
CA GLY A 251 -22.34 -1.62 -22.80
C GLY A 251 -22.76 -1.71 -21.34
N ARG A 252 -22.51 -2.84 -20.66
CA ARG A 252 -22.90 -3.03 -19.25
C ARG A 252 -21.97 -2.34 -18.25
N GLY A 253 -20.68 -2.31 -18.51
CA GLY A 253 -19.61 -1.96 -17.60
C GLY A 253 -19.13 -3.15 -16.76
N PRO A 254 -17.92 -3.06 -16.15
CA PRO A 254 -17.38 -4.08 -15.25
C PRO A 254 -18.25 -4.24 -14.00
N ASP A 255 -18.30 -5.48 -13.48
CA ASP A 255 -19.06 -5.83 -12.29
C ASP A 255 -18.44 -5.24 -11.04
N ARG A 256 -17.12 -5.26 -10.98
CA ARG A 256 -16.29 -4.77 -9.86
C ARG A 256 -15.19 -3.86 -10.37
N CYS A 257 -14.93 -2.79 -9.64
CA CYS A 257 -13.87 -1.84 -9.94
C CYS A 257 -12.94 -1.70 -8.74
N ILE A 258 -11.64 -1.63 -9.00
CA ILE A 258 -10.62 -1.43 -7.96
C ILE A 258 -9.78 -0.22 -8.34
N ASP A 259 -9.76 0.81 -7.47
CA ASP A 259 -8.90 1.98 -7.61
C ASP A 259 -7.61 1.77 -6.79
N ALA A 260 -6.57 1.26 -7.44
CA ALA A 260 -5.25 1.07 -6.86
C ALA A 260 -4.28 2.23 -7.17
N VAL A 261 -4.80 3.42 -7.54
CA VAL A 261 -4.03 4.64 -7.82
C VAL A 261 -4.11 5.62 -6.66
N GLY A 262 -5.32 5.98 -6.23
CA GLY A 262 -5.52 6.98 -5.17
C GLY A 262 -5.24 8.41 -5.64
N CYS A 263 -4.65 9.22 -4.74
CA CYS A 263 -4.45 10.67 -4.92
C CYS A 263 -3.47 11.07 -6.04
N GLU A 264 -2.69 10.13 -6.57
CA GLU A 264 -1.65 10.39 -7.59
C GLU A 264 -2.14 10.21 -9.04
N ALA A 265 -3.45 10.05 -9.26
CA ALA A 265 -3.98 9.80 -10.60
C ALA A 265 -3.54 10.87 -11.61
N HIS A 266 -3.06 10.42 -12.77
CA HIS A 266 -2.70 11.30 -13.88
C HIS A 266 -3.86 11.46 -14.85
N HIS A 267 -4.00 12.68 -15.41
CA HIS A 267 -5.01 13.02 -16.41
C HIS A 267 -4.45 12.99 -17.82
N THR A 268 -5.25 12.54 -18.77
CA THR A 268 -5.03 12.75 -20.21
C THR A 268 -5.69 14.05 -20.71
N GLY A 269 -6.60 14.66 -19.93
CA GLY A 269 -7.30 15.90 -20.29
C GLY A 269 -6.58 17.17 -19.82
N ALA A 270 -6.23 18.08 -20.75
CA ALA A 270 -5.45 19.27 -20.45
C ALA A 270 -6.12 20.23 -19.43
N ILE A 271 -7.45 20.35 -19.43
CA ILE A 271 -8.19 21.33 -18.60
C ILE A 271 -8.22 20.90 -17.13
N ASP A 272 -8.53 19.64 -16.84
CA ASP A 272 -8.57 19.13 -15.48
C ASP A 272 -7.17 19.00 -14.88
N ALA A 273 -6.16 18.66 -15.70
CA ALA A 273 -4.76 18.64 -15.28
C ALA A 273 -4.25 20.04 -14.85
N VAL A 274 -4.64 21.09 -15.57
CA VAL A 274 -4.31 22.48 -15.20
C VAL A 274 -5.01 22.90 -13.92
N TYR A 275 -6.27 22.52 -13.76
CA TYR A 275 -7.07 22.83 -12.58
C TYR A 275 -6.50 22.13 -11.31
N ASP A 276 -6.22 20.82 -11.41
CA ASP A 276 -5.66 20.05 -10.29
C ASP A 276 -4.24 20.55 -9.93
N LYS A 277 -3.44 20.93 -10.93
CA LYS A 277 -2.11 21.52 -10.72
C LYS A 277 -2.18 22.90 -10.05
N ALA A 278 -3.13 23.74 -10.45
CA ALA A 278 -3.34 25.05 -9.83
C ALA A 278 -3.78 24.92 -8.37
N LYS A 279 -4.65 23.98 -8.03
CA LYS A 279 -5.08 23.71 -6.64
C LYS A 279 -3.93 23.22 -5.77
N THR A 280 -3.10 22.32 -6.29
CA THR A 280 -1.92 21.81 -5.56
C THR A 280 -0.94 22.94 -5.25
N LEU A 281 -0.78 23.91 -6.15
CA LEU A 281 0.09 25.08 -5.96
C LEU A 281 -0.39 26.04 -4.83
N VAL A 282 -1.70 26.11 -4.59
CA VAL A 282 -2.27 26.99 -3.55
C VAL A 282 -2.67 26.22 -2.27
N GLY A 283 -2.31 24.94 -2.15
CA GLY A 283 -2.58 24.11 -0.96
C GLY A 283 -4.06 23.78 -0.72
N LEU A 284 -4.94 24.00 -1.70
CA LEU A 284 -6.39 23.84 -1.58
C LEU A 284 -6.92 22.47 -2.04
N GLY A 285 -6.07 21.57 -2.47
CA GLY A 285 -6.48 20.22 -2.85
C GLY A 285 -5.28 19.39 -3.21
N THR A 286 -5.13 18.27 -2.55
CA THR A 286 -4.01 17.34 -2.76
C THR A 286 -4.41 16.17 -3.65
N ASP A 287 -5.68 15.76 -3.64
CA ASP A 287 -6.12 14.50 -4.22
C ASP A 287 -6.60 14.67 -5.67
N ARG A 288 -5.93 13.98 -6.57
CA ARG A 288 -6.30 13.85 -7.98
C ARG A 288 -7.09 12.57 -8.17
N ALA A 289 -8.41 12.62 -7.97
CA ALA A 289 -9.30 11.46 -7.95
C ALA A 289 -9.74 10.99 -9.34
N HIS A 290 -8.90 11.08 -10.39
CA HIS A 290 -9.30 10.75 -11.75
C HIS A 290 -9.71 9.27 -11.90
N ALA A 291 -8.90 8.36 -11.39
CA ALA A 291 -9.18 6.92 -11.43
C ALA A 291 -10.53 6.59 -10.76
N LEU A 292 -10.80 7.17 -9.58
CA LEU A 292 -12.06 6.98 -8.87
C LEU A 292 -13.26 7.55 -9.64
N ARG A 293 -13.12 8.76 -10.24
CA ARG A 293 -14.18 9.35 -11.07
C ARG A 293 -14.52 8.44 -12.25
N GLU A 294 -13.50 7.93 -12.92
CA GLU A 294 -13.66 7.03 -14.06
C GLU A 294 -14.26 5.69 -13.66
N ALA A 295 -13.80 5.09 -12.54
CA ALA A 295 -14.38 3.87 -11.97
C ALA A 295 -15.88 4.02 -11.67
N ILE A 296 -16.30 5.16 -11.08
CA ILE A 296 -17.71 5.46 -10.85
C ILE A 296 -18.51 5.50 -12.16
N MET A 297 -17.94 6.10 -13.20
CA MET A 297 -18.62 6.19 -14.49
C MET A 297 -18.66 4.85 -15.23
N CYS A 298 -17.63 4.02 -15.11
CA CYS A 298 -17.52 2.74 -15.81
C CYS A 298 -18.25 1.58 -15.13
N CYS A 299 -18.24 1.53 -13.79
CA CYS A 299 -18.86 0.45 -13.04
C CYS A 299 -20.34 0.26 -13.42
N ARG A 300 -20.78 -1.00 -13.57
CA ARG A 300 -22.19 -1.29 -13.86
C ARG A 300 -23.11 -0.83 -12.73
N LYS A 301 -24.42 -0.75 -13.01
CA LYS A 301 -25.44 -0.56 -11.98
C LYS A 301 -25.37 -1.67 -10.93
N ALA A 302 -25.54 -1.30 -9.66
CA ALA A 302 -25.41 -2.18 -8.50
C ALA A 302 -24.04 -2.91 -8.42
N GLY A 303 -22.98 -2.31 -8.98
CA GLY A 303 -21.62 -2.82 -8.85
C GLY A 303 -20.92 -2.33 -7.58
N THR A 304 -19.72 -2.85 -7.33
CA THR A 304 -18.89 -2.47 -6.17
C THR A 304 -17.60 -1.82 -6.61
N ILE A 305 -17.20 -0.76 -5.91
CA ILE A 305 -15.91 -0.09 -6.07
C ILE A 305 -15.10 -0.28 -4.80
N SER A 306 -13.97 -0.95 -4.90
CA SER A 306 -12.97 -1.07 -3.85
C SER A 306 -11.87 -0.05 -4.05
N ILE A 307 -11.44 0.62 -2.97
CA ILE A 307 -10.49 1.72 -3.02
C ILE A 307 -9.34 1.45 -2.04
N PRO A 308 -8.32 0.66 -2.43
CA PRO A 308 -7.07 0.53 -1.69
C PRO A 308 -6.13 1.72 -1.91
N GLY A 309 -6.34 2.51 -2.96
CA GLY A 309 -5.56 3.70 -3.26
C GLY A 309 -5.67 4.76 -2.15
N VAL A 310 -4.53 5.33 -1.76
CA VAL A 310 -4.48 6.30 -0.65
C VAL A 310 -5.02 7.65 -1.08
N TYR A 311 -5.95 8.20 -0.29
CA TYR A 311 -6.42 9.57 -0.37
C TYR A 311 -6.04 10.30 0.91
N VAL A 312 -5.53 11.54 0.79
CA VAL A 312 -4.97 12.30 1.91
C VAL A 312 -5.88 13.44 2.37
N GLY A 313 -6.69 13.99 1.45
CA GLY A 313 -7.46 15.18 1.69
C GLY A 313 -8.90 15.10 1.17
N PHE A 314 -9.30 16.11 0.40
CA PHE A 314 -10.65 16.27 -0.10
C PHE A 314 -10.71 16.02 -1.61
N PRO A 315 -11.02 14.79 -2.07
CA PRO A 315 -11.26 14.55 -3.48
C PRO A 315 -12.50 15.34 -3.94
N ASP A 316 -12.32 16.16 -4.96
CA ASP A 316 -13.41 16.95 -5.50
C ASP A 316 -13.97 16.41 -6.82
N LYS A 317 -15.07 17.02 -7.29
CA LYS A 317 -15.75 16.69 -8.55
C LYS A 317 -16.09 15.19 -8.70
N LEU A 318 -16.33 14.48 -7.59
CA LEU A 318 -16.80 13.09 -7.65
C LEU A 318 -18.23 13.06 -8.23
N PRO A 319 -18.53 12.18 -9.20
CA PRO A 319 -19.87 12.07 -9.78
C PRO A 319 -20.82 11.27 -8.85
N PHE A 320 -21.03 11.77 -7.62
CA PHE A 320 -21.83 11.08 -6.60
C PHE A 320 -23.28 10.87 -7.01
N GLY A 321 -23.85 11.79 -7.82
CA GLY A 321 -25.17 11.59 -8.40
C GLY A 321 -25.25 10.38 -9.31
N ALA A 322 -24.20 10.11 -10.10
CA ALA A 322 -24.11 8.91 -10.91
C ALA A 322 -23.94 7.66 -10.02
N ALA A 323 -23.10 7.73 -9.00
CA ALA A 323 -22.92 6.64 -8.04
C ALA A 323 -24.23 6.26 -7.34
N MET A 324 -24.96 7.26 -6.84
CA MET A 324 -26.27 7.08 -6.19
C MET A 324 -27.28 6.42 -7.15
N ASN A 325 -27.43 6.97 -8.36
CA ASN A 325 -28.41 6.46 -9.33
C ASN A 325 -28.07 5.06 -9.90
N LYS A 326 -26.78 4.70 -9.88
CA LYS A 326 -26.33 3.35 -10.18
C LYS A 326 -26.47 2.37 -9.01
N GLY A 327 -26.70 2.85 -7.79
CA GLY A 327 -26.74 2.03 -6.58
C GLY A 327 -25.37 1.37 -6.29
N LEU A 328 -24.27 2.13 -6.44
CA LEU A 328 -22.93 1.59 -6.23
C LEU A 328 -22.63 1.36 -4.75
N THR A 329 -21.90 0.28 -4.46
CA THR A 329 -21.28 0.04 -3.17
C THR A 329 -19.83 0.52 -3.20
N PHE A 330 -19.39 1.21 -2.12
CA PHE A 330 -17.99 1.62 -1.93
C PHE A 330 -17.43 0.95 -0.70
N LYS A 331 -16.24 0.34 -0.83
CA LYS A 331 -15.45 -0.15 0.29
C LYS A 331 -14.04 0.37 0.20
N MET A 332 -13.53 0.94 1.31
CA MET A 332 -12.21 1.57 1.37
C MET A 332 -11.66 1.47 2.79
N GLY A 333 -10.36 1.69 2.92
CA GLY A 333 -9.68 1.76 4.23
C GLY A 333 -8.24 1.28 4.12
N GLN A 334 -7.46 1.59 5.16
CA GLN A 334 -6.14 1.00 5.35
C GLN A 334 -6.28 -0.50 5.63
N THR A 335 -5.32 -1.28 5.16
CA THR A 335 -5.38 -2.74 5.28
C THR A 335 -5.21 -3.21 6.71
N HIS A 336 -6.02 -4.18 7.11
CA HIS A 336 -5.92 -4.89 8.37
C HIS A 336 -4.93 -6.07 8.22
N VAL A 337 -3.63 -5.76 8.07
CA VAL A 337 -2.60 -6.72 7.62
C VAL A 337 -2.59 -7.99 8.47
N GLN A 338 -2.70 -7.85 9.80
CA GLN A 338 -2.66 -8.98 10.74
C GLN A 338 -3.79 -9.99 10.50
N ALA A 339 -4.93 -9.56 9.90
CA ALA A 339 -6.04 -10.46 9.57
C ALA A 339 -5.70 -11.45 8.45
N TYR A 340 -4.79 -11.07 7.57
CA TYR A 340 -4.48 -11.82 6.34
C TYR A 340 -3.16 -12.59 6.41
N GLY A 341 -2.20 -12.14 7.25
CA GLY A 341 -0.82 -12.59 7.21
C GLY A 341 -0.65 -14.12 7.20
N ARG A 342 -1.34 -14.84 8.10
CA ARG A 342 -1.24 -16.31 8.18
C ARG A 342 -1.79 -16.99 6.93
N LYS A 343 -2.99 -16.61 6.50
CA LYS A 343 -3.64 -17.18 5.31
C LYS A 343 -2.81 -16.97 4.05
N LEU A 344 -2.25 -15.77 3.87
CA LEU A 344 -1.45 -15.47 2.70
C LEU A 344 -0.08 -16.14 2.73
N LEU A 345 0.51 -16.33 3.92
CA LEU A 345 1.72 -17.15 4.08
C LEU A 345 1.46 -18.60 3.65
N GLU A 346 0.36 -19.20 4.08
CA GLU A 346 -0.04 -20.55 3.65
C GLU A 346 -0.18 -20.66 2.12
N MET A 347 -0.73 -19.62 1.46
CA MET A 347 -0.82 -19.58 -0.01
C MET A 347 0.56 -19.48 -0.71
N ILE A 348 1.56 -18.89 -0.03
CA ILE A 348 2.92 -18.88 -0.54
C ILE A 348 3.58 -20.26 -0.33
N GLU A 349 3.38 -20.87 0.85
CA GLU A 349 3.93 -22.18 1.20
C GLU A 349 3.41 -23.29 0.28
N ASP A 350 2.12 -23.25 -0.11
CA ASP A 350 1.52 -24.23 -1.01
C ASP A 350 1.73 -23.94 -2.51
N GLY A 351 2.41 -22.83 -2.84
CA GLY A 351 2.73 -22.44 -4.22
C GLY A 351 1.57 -21.83 -5.00
N THR A 352 0.47 -21.46 -4.34
CA THR A 352 -0.65 -20.77 -4.99
C THR A 352 -0.20 -19.43 -5.61
N ILE A 353 0.76 -18.77 -4.97
CA ILE A 353 1.37 -17.53 -5.46
C ILE A 353 2.84 -17.46 -5.04
N ASP A 354 3.69 -16.94 -5.93
CA ASP A 354 5.04 -16.48 -5.62
C ASP A 354 5.06 -14.94 -5.70
N PRO A 355 5.04 -14.22 -4.56
CA PRO A 355 5.02 -12.76 -4.54
C PRO A 355 6.27 -12.09 -5.13
N SER A 356 7.38 -12.81 -5.29
CA SER A 356 8.62 -12.26 -5.84
C SER A 356 8.48 -11.77 -7.28
N PHE A 357 7.40 -12.16 -7.97
CA PHE A 357 7.12 -11.73 -9.35
C PHE A 357 7.11 -10.20 -9.53
N VAL A 358 6.84 -9.44 -8.48
CA VAL A 358 6.72 -7.98 -8.54
C VAL A 358 8.07 -7.27 -8.46
N VAL A 359 9.12 -7.96 -7.98
CA VAL A 359 10.44 -7.38 -7.76
C VAL A 359 11.13 -7.07 -9.09
N THR A 360 11.55 -5.81 -9.26
CA THR A 360 12.32 -5.39 -10.43
C THR A 360 13.73 -4.91 -10.06
N HIS A 361 13.91 -4.40 -8.84
CA HIS A 361 15.18 -3.87 -8.37
C HIS A 361 15.53 -4.40 -6.98
N ASN A 362 16.76 -4.90 -6.83
CA ASN A 362 17.37 -5.28 -5.55
C ASN A 362 18.60 -4.41 -5.34
N LEU A 363 18.60 -3.56 -4.31
CA LEU A 363 19.60 -2.52 -4.10
C LEU A 363 20.07 -2.52 -2.64
N GLY A 364 21.25 -1.96 -2.39
CA GLY A 364 21.72 -1.64 -1.04
C GLY A 364 20.98 -0.42 -0.46
N LEU A 365 21.01 -0.29 0.86
CA LEU A 365 20.35 0.83 1.54
C LEU A 365 20.90 2.20 1.07
N GLU A 366 22.20 2.29 0.80
CA GLU A 366 22.84 3.54 0.34
C GLU A 366 22.39 3.98 -1.06
N GLU A 367 21.84 3.07 -1.87
CA GLU A 367 21.32 3.35 -3.21
C GLU A 367 19.87 3.86 -3.18
N ALA A 368 19.20 3.79 -2.02
CA ALA A 368 17.81 4.17 -1.88
C ALA A 368 17.48 5.60 -2.34
N PRO A 369 18.30 6.64 -2.09
CA PRO A 369 17.99 7.99 -2.58
C PRO A 369 17.81 8.08 -4.10
N ASP A 370 18.61 7.34 -4.86
CA ASP A 370 18.46 7.28 -6.32
C ASP A 370 17.32 6.36 -6.74
N ALA A 371 17.08 5.28 -5.98
CA ALA A 371 15.95 4.40 -6.20
C ALA A 371 14.59 5.09 -6.02
N TYR A 372 14.47 6.01 -5.05
CA TYR A 372 13.27 6.85 -4.88
C TYR A 372 12.97 7.68 -6.13
N LYS A 373 13.99 8.29 -6.76
CA LYS A 373 13.84 9.05 -8.01
C LYS A 373 13.39 8.16 -9.15
N LYS A 374 14.08 7.02 -9.38
CA LYS A 374 13.72 6.06 -10.43
C LYS A 374 12.29 5.54 -10.26
N PHE A 375 11.91 5.19 -9.03
CA PHE A 375 10.58 4.66 -8.74
C PHE A 375 9.49 5.71 -8.97
N ARG A 376 9.71 6.97 -8.51
CA ARG A 376 8.80 8.10 -8.74
C ARG A 376 8.64 8.39 -10.23
N ASP A 377 9.74 8.46 -10.97
CA ASP A 377 9.75 8.85 -12.38
C ASP A 377 9.41 7.67 -13.30
N LYS A 378 9.27 6.45 -12.74
CA LYS A 378 8.95 5.21 -13.45
C LYS A 378 9.99 4.88 -14.53
N GLU A 379 11.25 5.15 -14.22
CA GLU A 379 12.39 4.89 -15.10
C GLU A 379 12.93 3.46 -14.90
N ASP A 380 13.68 2.99 -15.89
CA ASP A 380 14.40 1.70 -15.84
C ASP A 380 13.50 0.48 -15.56
N GLY A 381 12.22 0.54 -16.01
CA GLY A 381 11.25 -0.52 -15.74
C GLY A 381 10.93 -0.72 -14.25
N CYS A 382 11.15 0.30 -13.42
CA CYS A 382 11.02 0.20 -11.97
C CYS A 382 9.55 0.06 -11.54
N ILE A 383 9.20 -1.13 -11.02
CA ILE A 383 7.89 -1.43 -10.46
C ILE A 383 7.96 -1.62 -8.95
N LYS A 384 8.92 -2.38 -8.46
CA LYS A 384 9.14 -2.61 -7.02
C LYS A 384 10.62 -2.67 -6.70
N VAL A 385 11.01 -1.88 -5.70
CA VAL A 385 12.37 -1.84 -5.17
C VAL A 385 12.42 -2.56 -3.83
N VAL A 386 13.33 -3.52 -3.74
CA VAL A 386 13.73 -4.19 -2.51
C VAL A 386 15.07 -3.62 -2.08
N LEU A 387 15.21 -3.27 -0.80
CA LEU A 387 16.43 -2.76 -0.18
C LEU A 387 16.98 -3.78 0.81
N LYS A 388 18.28 -4.00 0.76
CA LYS A 388 19.02 -4.85 1.71
C LYS A 388 20.03 -3.99 2.46
N PRO A 389 19.76 -3.70 3.76
CA PRO A 389 20.66 -2.91 4.62
C PRO A 389 21.99 -3.58 4.91
#